data_2cd46c23d7fc0634f8ab890b71cabf8a
#
_entry.id   2cd46c23d7fc0634f8ab890b71cabf8a
#
_cell.length_a   1.000
_cell.length_b   1.000
_cell.length_c   1.000
_cell.angle_alpha   90.00
_cell.angle_beta   90.00
_cell.angle_gamma   90.00
#
_symmetry.space_group_name_H-M   'P 1'
#
loop_
_entity.id
_entity.type
_entity.pdbx_description
1 polymer ?
#
loop_
_entity_poly.entity_id
_entity_poly.type
_entity_poly.pdbx_seq_one_letter_code
_entity_poly.pdbx_strand_id
1 'polypeptide(L)'
;MAGFSSVLRRTYLTLYNWTVFIGWQVPRFNSYVAPSVKTLRESGHEHVYDAVEKPLLLAQSAAVLEIFHGLVGLVRSPITATLPQISSRLFVAWGILWSFPEVRTHVLVSSLVISWSITEIIRYSFFGTKEALGSAPSWLLWLRYSTFMLLYPTGITSEVGLIYVALPYIKESEKYCIRMPNTWNFSFDYFYNAILVLGIYVPGSPHMYTYMLGQRKKALSKSKKE
;
A
#
# COMPACT_ATOMS: atom_id res chain seq x y z
N MET A 1 -18.21 -21.78 23.54
CA MET A 1 -17.80 -21.71 22.13
C MET A 1 -17.38 -20.29 21.68
N ALA A 2 -18.07 -19.23 22.08
CA ALA A 2 -17.69 -17.84 21.71
C ALA A 2 -16.28 -17.42 22.15
N GLY A 3 -15.80 -17.88 23.31
CA GLY A 3 -14.45 -17.58 23.81
C GLY A 3 -13.34 -18.23 23.01
N PHE A 4 -13.51 -19.47 22.59
CA PHE A 4 -12.51 -20.19 21.77
C PHE A 4 -12.36 -19.56 20.38
N SER A 5 -13.47 -19.19 19.75
CA SER A 5 -13.46 -18.48 18.47
C SER A 5 -12.75 -17.11 18.55
N SER A 6 -12.91 -16.38 19.68
CA SER A 6 -12.24 -15.08 19.88
C SER A 6 -10.74 -15.22 20.10
N VAL A 7 -10.28 -16.24 20.83
CA VAL A 7 -8.86 -16.55 21.04
C VAL A 7 -8.21 -16.94 19.71
N LEU A 8 -8.81 -17.86 18.96
CA LEU A 8 -8.29 -18.30 17.67
C LEU A 8 -8.14 -17.13 16.67
N ARG A 9 -9.17 -16.28 16.59
CA ARG A 9 -9.12 -15.06 15.78
C ARG A 9 -7.97 -14.14 16.19
N ARG A 10 -7.81 -13.89 17.49
CA ARG A 10 -6.75 -13.02 18.03
C ARG A 10 -5.37 -13.59 17.73
N THR A 11 -5.16 -14.88 17.95
CA THR A 11 -3.89 -15.56 17.66
C THR A 11 -3.56 -15.46 16.16
N TYR A 12 -4.52 -15.76 15.30
CA TYR A 12 -4.34 -15.65 13.85
C TYR A 12 -3.97 -14.24 13.42
N LEU A 13 -4.70 -13.21 13.86
CA LEU A 13 -4.43 -11.83 13.49
C LEU A 13 -3.07 -11.33 14.06
N THR A 14 -2.70 -11.78 15.26
CA THR A 14 -1.38 -11.49 15.83
C THR A 14 -0.27 -12.08 14.95
N LEU A 15 -0.35 -13.37 14.62
CA LEU A 15 0.62 -14.03 13.75
C LEU A 15 0.67 -13.39 12.37
N TYR A 16 -0.47 -13.11 11.77
CA TYR A 16 -0.53 -12.44 10.46
C TYR A 16 0.18 -11.08 10.49
N ASN A 17 -0.18 -10.19 11.43
CA ASN A 17 0.40 -8.85 11.51
C ASN A 17 1.92 -8.90 11.76
N TRP A 18 2.40 -9.78 12.64
CA TRP A 18 3.82 -9.92 12.90
C TRP A 18 4.58 -10.56 11.74
N THR A 19 3.99 -11.52 11.05
CA THR A 19 4.59 -12.11 9.83
C THR A 19 4.76 -11.06 8.75
N VAL A 20 3.75 -10.24 8.50
CA VAL A 20 3.82 -9.17 7.50
C VAL A 20 4.80 -8.07 7.97
N PHE A 21 4.78 -7.69 9.25
CA PHE A 21 5.74 -6.75 9.83
C PHE A 21 7.20 -7.22 9.63
N ILE A 22 7.48 -8.48 9.96
CA ILE A 22 8.80 -9.10 9.75
C ILE A 22 9.15 -9.08 8.26
N GLY A 23 8.21 -9.44 7.39
CA GLY A 23 8.39 -9.38 5.94
C GLY A 23 8.81 -7.99 5.43
N TRP A 24 8.36 -6.91 6.09
CA TRP A 24 8.76 -5.55 5.78
C TRP A 24 10.10 -5.12 6.42
N GLN A 25 10.64 -5.85 7.41
CA GLN A 25 11.85 -5.45 8.17
C GLN A 25 13.09 -6.32 7.97
N VAL A 26 12.95 -7.64 7.74
CA VAL A 26 14.10 -8.55 7.85
C VAL A 26 15.00 -8.55 6.61
N PRO A 27 16.33 -8.27 6.75
CA PRO A 27 17.28 -8.23 5.63
C PRO A 27 17.45 -9.56 4.88
N ARG A 28 17.17 -10.70 5.55
CA ARG A 28 17.25 -12.05 4.98
C ARG A 28 15.97 -12.47 4.24
N PHE A 29 14.84 -11.81 4.56
CA PHE A 29 13.55 -11.88 3.86
C PHE A 29 13.17 -10.51 3.32
N ASN A 30 14.14 -9.79 2.71
CA ASN A 30 13.95 -8.53 2.01
C ASN A 30 13.19 -7.43 2.78
N SER A 31 13.86 -6.82 3.76
CA SER A 31 13.44 -5.52 4.29
C SER A 31 13.49 -4.49 3.17
N TYR A 32 12.38 -3.80 2.89
CA TYR A 32 12.32 -2.81 1.80
C TYR A 32 13.06 -1.53 2.15
N VAL A 33 13.01 -1.09 3.43
CA VAL A 33 13.65 0.16 3.83
C VAL A 33 15.16 0.03 3.78
N ALA A 34 15.73 -1.02 4.37
CA ALA A 34 17.18 -1.16 4.45
C ALA A 34 17.84 -1.36 3.07
N PRO A 35 17.39 -2.28 2.20
CA PRO A 35 17.92 -2.38 0.84
C PRO A 35 17.67 -1.13 0.01
N SER A 36 16.46 -0.55 0.05
CA SER A 36 16.17 0.66 -0.73
C SER A 36 17.06 1.82 -0.34
N VAL A 37 17.23 2.08 0.97
CA VAL A 37 18.11 3.16 1.46
C VAL A 37 19.57 2.84 1.18
N LYS A 38 19.99 1.59 1.36
CA LYS A 38 21.35 1.14 1.04
C LYS A 38 21.63 1.30 -0.45
N THR A 39 20.77 0.77 -1.33
CA THR A 39 20.92 0.86 -2.77
C THR A 39 20.87 2.30 -3.24
N LEU A 40 19.96 3.11 -2.69
CA LEU A 40 19.87 4.54 -2.99
C LEU A 40 21.17 5.27 -2.65
N ARG A 41 21.84 4.88 -1.56
CA ARG A 41 23.09 5.50 -1.08
C ARG A 41 24.33 5.01 -1.85
N GLU A 42 24.38 3.72 -2.21
CA GLU A 42 25.54 3.07 -2.79
C GLU A 42 25.49 3.02 -4.32
N SER A 43 24.30 2.80 -4.91
CA SER A 43 24.12 2.51 -6.35
C SER A 43 23.19 3.53 -7.05
N GLY A 44 22.54 4.42 -6.31
CA GLY A 44 21.60 5.40 -6.86
C GLY A 44 20.16 4.92 -6.92
N HIS A 45 19.26 5.83 -7.30
CA HIS A 45 17.82 5.60 -7.35
C HIS A 45 17.38 4.63 -8.46
N GLU A 46 18.16 4.49 -9.50
CA GLU A 46 17.86 3.67 -10.69
C GLU A 46 17.78 2.18 -10.37
N HIS A 47 18.53 1.72 -9.37
CA HIS A 47 18.61 0.31 -8.98
C HIS A 47 17.68 -0.08 -7.81
N VAL A 48 16.93 0.87 -7.26
CA VAL A 48 16.08 0.62 -6.09
C VAL A 48 14.98 -0.38 -6.41
N TYR A 49 14.35 -0.27 -7.58
CA TYR A 49 13.27 -1.21 -7.95
C TYR A 49 13.78 -2.64 -8.04
N ASP A 50 14.89 -2.88 -8.72
CA ASP A 50 15.44 -4.23 -8.91
C ASP A 50 15.79 -4.91 -7.59
N ALA A 51 16.23 -4.11 -6.60
CA ALA A 51 16.53 -4.61 -5.27
C ALA A 51 15.28 -5.07 -4.49
N VAL A 52 14.09 -4.54 -4.82
CA VAL A 52 12.86 -4.77 -4.05
C VAL A 52 11.71 -5.37 -4.87
N GLU A 53 11.86 -5.62 -6.16
CA GLU A 53 10.79 -6.06 -7.06
C GLU A 53 9.99 -7.24 -6.50
N LYS A 54 10.63 -8.38 -6.32
CA LYS A 54 9.95 -9.62 -5.88
C LYS A 54 9.23 -9.46 -4.55
N PRO A 55 9.92 -8.96 -3.51
CA PRO A 55 9.27 -8.76 -2.24
C PRO A 55 8.13 -7.72 -2.32
N LEU A 56 8.30 -6.62 -3.04
CA LEU A 56 7.27 -5.61 -3.22
C LEU A 56 5.99 -6.20 -3.81
N LEU A 57 6.12 -6.94 -4.92
CA LEU A 57 4.99 -7.59 -5.57
C LEU A 57 4.31 -8.61 -4.63
N LEU A 58 5.10 -9.42 -3.91
CA LEU A 58 4.56 -10.37 -2.93
C LEU A 58 3.77 -9.69 -1.82
N ALA A 59 4.32 -8.63 -1.23
CA ALA A 59 3.66 -7.93 -0.13
C ALA A 59 2.39 -7.20 -0.58
N GLN A 60 2.41 -6.55 -1.75
CA GLN A 60 1.21 -5.90 -2.28
C GLN A 60 0.14 -6.92 -2.66
N SER A 61 0.53 -8.09 -3.18
CA SER A 61 -0.42 -9.18 -3.44
C SER A 61 -1.00 -9.76 -2.15
N ALA A 62 -0.17 -9.93 -1.10
CA ALA A 62 -0.63 -10.39 0.20
C ALA A 62 -1.62 -9.42 0.88
N ALA A 63 -1.54 -8.11 0.57
CA ALA A 63 -2.49 -7.12 1.08
C ALA A 63 -3.95 -7.39 0.64
N VAL A 64 -4.16 -8.15 -0.43
CA VAL A 64 -5.51 -8.61 -0.85
C VAL A 64 -6.20 -9.40 0.27
N LEU A 65 -5.44 -10.14 1.08
CA LEU A 65 -5.99 -10.86 2.24
C LEU A 65 -6.68 -9.93 3.24
N GLU A 66 -6.27 -8.66 3.34
CA GLU A 66 -6.94 -7.68 4.21
C GLU A 66 -8.37 -7.38 3.75
N ILE A 67 -8.63 -7.41 2.44
CA ILE A 67 -9.97 -7.28 1.89
C ILE A 67 -10.82 -8.48 2.33
N PHE A 68 -10.27 -9.70 2.24
CA PHE A 68 -10.94 -10.91 2.72
C PHE A 68 -11.20 -10.87 4.23
N HIS A 69 -10.22 -10.42 5.03
CA HIS A 69 -10.41 -10.26 6.48
C HIS A 69 -11.56 -9.28 6.81
N GLY A 70 -11.68 -8.20 6.03
CA GLY A 70 -12.80 -7.26 6.15
C GLY A 70 -14.14 -7.87 5.74
N LEU A 71 -14.19 -8.61 4.62
CA LEU A 71 -15.40 -9.25 4.09
C LEU A 71 -15.95 -10.33 5.02
N VAL A 72 -15.09 -11.18 5.59
CA VAL A 72 -15.51 -12.23 6.54
C VAL A 72 -15.68 -11.71 7.97
N GLY A 73 -15.53 -10.41 8.22
CA GLY A 73 -15.72 -9.79 9.53
C GLY A 73 -14.62 -10.11 10.55
N LEU A 74 -13.45 -10.61 10.11
CA LEU A 74 -12.30 -10.85 10.99
C LEU A 74 -11.73 -9.52 11.52
N VAL A 75 -11.76 -8.47 10.73
CA VAL A 75 -11.28 -7.12 11.09
C VAL A 75 -12.42 -6.12 10.90
N ARG A 76 -12.59 -5.21 11.87
CA ARG A 76 -13.57 -4.13 11.80
C ARG A 76 -12.99 -2.91 11.06
N SER A 77 -12.52 -3.08 9.83
CA SER A 77 -12.12 -1.98 8.97
C SER A 77 -13.18 -1.72 7.91
N PRO A 78 -13.51 -0.46 7.59
CA PRO A 78 -14.47 -0.15 6.54
C PRO A 78 -13.86 -0.54 5.18
N ILE A 79 -14.48 -1.50 4.49
CA ILE A 79 -14.04 -1.99 3.17
C ILE A 79 -13.96 -0.84 2.17
N THR A 80 -14.86 0.14 2.27
CA THR A 80 -14.88 1.36 1.45
C THR A 80 -13.61 2.21 1.54
N ALA A 81 -12.86 2.12 2.64
CA ALA A 81 -11.57 2.78 2.79
C ALA A 81 -10.39 1.87 2.38
N THR A 82 -10.49 0.57 2.68
CA THR A 82 -9.41 -0.40 2.44
C THR A 82 -9.30 -0.77 0.97
N LEU A 83 -10.43 -1.00 0.30
CA LEU A 83 -10.47 -1.42 -1.10
C LEU A 83 -9.79 -0.42 -2.06
N PRO A 84 -10.10 0.89 -2.05
CA PRO A 84 -9.41 1.84 -2.93
C PRO A 84 -7.90 1.90 -2.69
N GLN A 85 -7.47 1.84 -1.43
CA GLN A 85 -6.04 1.88 -1.07
C GLN A 85 -5.28 0.66 -1.58
N ILE A 86 -5.85 -0.54 -1.46
CA ILE A 86 -5.19 -1.76 -1.95
C ILE A 86 -5.23 -1.79 -3.47
N SER A 87 -6.36 -1.42 -4.10
CA SER A 87 -6.49 -1.39 -5.56
C SER A 87 -5.50 -0.43 -6.21
N SER A 88 -5.32 0.77 -5.65
CA SER A 88 -4.35 1.74 -6.18
C SER A 88 -2.92 1.21 -6.10
N ARG A 89 -2.55 0.59 -4.98
CA ARG A 89 -1.22 -0.01 -4.80
C ARG A 89 -0.96 -1.18 -5.74
N LEU A 90 -1.96 -2.05 -5.93
CA LEU A 90 -1.86 -3.15 -6.89
C LEU A 90 -1.74 -2.63 -8.32
N PHE A 91 -2.50 -1.60 -8.66
CA PHE A 91 -2.42 -0.96 -9.97
C PHE A 91 -1.02 -0.40 -10.24
N VAL A 92 -0.44 0.33 -9.29
CA VAL A 92 0.92 0.88 -9.44
C VAL A 92 1.98 -0.23 -9.44
N ALA A 93 1.89 -1.22 -8.54
CA ALA A 93 2.89 -2.28 -8.43
C ALA A 93 2.90 -3.21 -9.66
N TRP A 94 1.74 -3.74 -10.05
CA TRP A 94 1.60 -4.68 -11.16
C TRP A 94 1.33 -4.00 -12.50
N GLY A 95 0.39 -3.05 -12.51
CA GLY A 95 -0.05 -2.39 -13.74
C GLY A 95 0.97 -1.39 -14.30
N ILE A 96 1.79 -0.78 -13.45
CA ILE A 96 2.78 0.22 -13.88
C ILE A 96 4.21 -0.32 -13.74
N LEU A 97 4.70 -0.53 -12.52
CA LEU A 97 6.11 -0.86 -12.30
C LEU A 97 6.53 -2.20 -12.88
N TRP A 98 5.71 -3.24 -12.69
CA TRP A 98 6.01 -4.56 -13.25
C TRP A 98 5.85 -4.60 -14.77
N SER A 99 4.83 -3.94 -15.29
CA SER A 99 4.44 -4.01 -16.71
C SER A 99 5.30 -3.13 -17.62
N PHE A 100 5.85 -2.01 -17.10
CA PHE A 100 6.62 -1.02 -17.84
C PHE A 100 7.99 -0.79 -17.21
N PRO A 101 9.02 -1.57 -17.62
CA PRO A 101 10.38 -1.44 -17.08
C PRO A 101 11.00 -0.04 -17.24
N GLU A 102 10.55 0.72 -18.22
CA GLU A 102 11.05 2.06 -18.56
C GLU A 102 10.87 3.06 -17.42
N VAL A 103 9.86 2.86 -16.55
CA VAL A 103 9.60 3.77 -15.42
C VAL A 103 10.33 3.37 -14.13
N ARG A 104 10.97 2.20 -14.10
CA ARG A 104 11.58 1.62 -12.88
C ARG A 104 12.77 2.43 -12.36
N THR A 105 13.48 3.10 -13.25
CA THR A 105 14.66 3.92 -12.93
C THR A 105 14.31 5.32 -12.43
N HIS A 106 13.04 5.69 -12.44
CA HIS A 106 12.61 7.03 -12.04
C HIS A 106 12.72 7.23 -10.53
N VAL A 107 13.17 8.43 -10.09
CA VAL A 107 13.37 8.78 -8.67
C VAL A 107 12.10 8.59 -7.81
N LEU A 108 10.92 8.75 -8.40
CA LEU A 108 9.63 8.55 -7.71
C LEU A 108 9.44 7.12 -7.22
N VAL A 109 10.10 6.12 -7.82
CA VAL A 109 10.07 4.74 -7.34
C VAL A 109 10.69 4.65 -5.95
N SER A 110 11.83 5.30 -5.74
CA SER A 110 12.47 5.34 -4.41
C SER A 110 11.59 6.01 -3.37
N SER A 111 10.98 7.17 -3.71
CA SER A 111 10.05 7.88 -2.85
C SER A 111 8.83 7.02 -2.49
N LEU A 112 8.26 6.33 -3.49
CA LEU A 112 7.13 5.42 -3.32
C LEU A 112 7.45 4.28 -2.34
N VAL A 113 8.54 3.55 -2.63
CA VAL A 113 8.94 2.38 -1.84
C VAL A 113 9.23 2.76 -0.40
N ILE A 114 9.94 3.87 -0.16
CA ILE A 114 10.24 4.37 1.19
C ILE A 114 8.95 4.76 1.92
N SER A 115 8.07 5.54 1.28
CA SER A 115 6.81 5.99 1.88
C SER A 115 5.89 4.81 2.23
N TRP A 116 5.74 3.85 1.33
CA TRP A 116 4.96 2.64 1.58
C TRP A 116 5.56 1.81 2.71
N SER A 117 6.88 1.58 2.68
CA SER A 117 7.55 0.76 3.68
C SER A 117 7.40 1.31 5.09
N ILE A 118 7.63 2.62 5.28
CA ILE A 118 7.47 3.26 6.60
C ILE A 118 6.02 3.16 7.07
N THR A 119 5.07 3.40 6.16
CA THR A 119 3.63 3.29 6.47
C THR A 119 3.26 1.89 6.94
N GLU A 120 3.73 0.86 6.24
CA GLU A 120 3.42 -0.54 6.56
C GLU A 120 4.07 -1.00 7.86
N ILE A 121 5.34 -0.65 8.09
CA ILE A 121 6.04 -0.94 9.34
C ILE A 121 5.25 -0.38 10.53
N ILE A 122 4.85 0.89 10.47
CA ILE A 122 4.06 1.52 11.53
C ILE A 122 2.69 0.85 11.66
N ARG A 123 2.04 0.54 10.56
CA ARG A 123 0.72 -0.07 10.53
C ARG A 123 0.70 -1.45 11.19
N TYR A 124 1.57 -2.34 10.73
CA TYR A 124 1.60 -3.72 11.24
C TYR A 124 2.17 -3.82 12.66
N SER A 125 3.14 -2.98 13.04
CA SER A 125 3.58 -2.91 14.43
C SER A 125 2.45 -2.47 15.37
N PHE A 126 1.66 -1.49 14.96
CA PHE A 126 0.50 -1.03 15.73
C PHE A 126 -0.57 -2.13 15.90
N PHE A 127 -0.99 -2.74 14.79
CA PHE A 127 -2.01 -3.78 14.86
C PHE A 127 -1.50 -5.05 15.55
N GLY A 128 -0.27 -5.50 15.27
CA GLY A 128 0.33 -6.65 15.91
C GLY A 128 0.44 -6.49 17.43
N THR A 129 0.91 -5.32 17.89
CA THR A 129 0.99 -5.00 19.33
C THR A 129 -0.40 -4.93 19.97
N LYS A 130 -1.35 -4.28 19.30
CA LYS A 130 -2.73 -4.17 19.79
C LYS A 130 -3.43 -5.51 19.92
N GLU A 131 -3.27 -6.40 18.95
CA GLU A 131 -3.85 -7.75 19.02
C GLU A 131 -3.12 -8.63 20.05
N ALA A 132 -1.79 -8.54 20.18
CA ALA A 132 -1.02 -9.32 21.13
C ALA A 132 -1.26 -8.90 22.59
N LEU A 133 -1.26 -7.58 22.88
CA LEU A 133 -1.33 -7.04 24.25
C LEU A 133 -2.72 -6.51 24.64
N GLY A 134 -3.64 -6.41 23.68
CA GLY A 134 -4.98 -5.82 23.88
C GLY A 134 -5.01 -4.30 23.77
N SER A 135 -3.86 -3.62 23.91
CA SER A 135 -3.68 -2.17 23.72
C SER A 135 -2.35 -1.87 23.04
N ALA A 136 -2.27 -0.74 22.37
CA ALA A 136 -1.01 -0.27 21.77
C ALA A 136 -0.43 0.88 22.63
N PRO A 137 0.90 0.99 22.76
CA PRO A 137 1.54 2.09 23.45
C PRO A 137 1.17 3.45 22.85
N SER A 138 1.08 4.49 23.69
CA SER A 138 0.64 5.83 23.25
C SER A 138 1.53 6.44 22.15
N TRP A 139 2.86 6.18 22.23
CA TRP A 139 3.80 6.66 21.20
C TRP A 139 3.54 6.00 19.85
N LEU A 140 3.18 4.69 19.82
CA LEU A 140 2.90 3.96 18.59
C LEU A 140 1.55 4.38 18.01
N LEU A 141 0.56 4.65 18.87
CA LEU A 141 -0.71 5.25 18.48
C LEU A 141 -0.49 6.63 17.86
N TRP A 142 0.33 7.48 18.49
CA TRP A 142 0.67 8.79 17.94
C TRP A 142 1.37 8.68 16.60
N LEU A 143 2.34 7.80 16.48
CA LEU A 143 3.08 7.55 15.24
C LEU A 143 2.10 7.10 14.13
N ARG A 144 1.25 6.12 14.41
CA ARG A 144 0.22 5.61 13.48
C ARG A 144 -0.69 6.70 12.94
N TYR A 145 -1.12 7.63 13.82
CA TYR A 145 -2.08 8.66 13.47
C TYR A 145 -1.45 10.03 13.15
N SER A 146 -0.12 10.15 13.07
CA SER A 146 0.52 11.43 12.75
C SER A 146 1.44 11.34 11.53
N THR A 147 2.13 10.23 11.30
CA THR A 147 3.09 10.11 10.19
C THR A 147 2.43 10.16 8.81
N PHE A 148 1.15 9.80 8.71
CA PHE A 148 0.43 9.89 7.44
C PHE A 148 0.39 11.33 6.89
N MET A 149 0.49 12.35 7.74
CA MET A 149 0.47 13.76 7.30
C MET A 149 1.59 14.07 6.31
N LEU A 150 2.72 13.38 6.43
CA LEU A 150 3.85 13.47 5.50
C LEU A 150 3.85 12.33 4.48
N LEU A 151 3.66 11.08 4.95
CA LEU A 151 3.80 9.88 4.11
C LEU A 151 2.68 9.73 3.08
N TYR A 152 1.48 10.22 3.37
CA TYR A 152 0.37 10.13 2.43
C TYR A 152 0.56 11.08 1.23
N PRO A 153 0.84 12.39 1.40
CA PRO A 153 1.13 13.27 0.27
C PRO A 153 2.33 12.78 -0.58
N THR A 154 3.42 12.36 0.06
CA THR A 154 4.59 11.85 -0.68
C THR A 154 4.29 10.57 -1.44
N GLY A 155 3.54 9.63 -0.83
CA GLY A 155 3.10 8.40 -1.48
C GLY A 155 2.20 8.68 -2.69
N ILE A 156 1.15 9.47 -2.51
CA ILE A 156 0.21 9.83 -3.59
C ILE A 156 0.91 10.57 -4.73
N THR A 157 1.78 11.53 -4.42
CA THR A 157 2.54 12.24 -5.45
C THR A 157 3.41 11.29 -6.25
N SER A 158 4.02 10.31 -5.59
CA SER A 158 4.82 9.28 -6.26
C SER A 158 3.95 8.35 -7.13
N GLU A 159 2.79 7.91 -6.63
CA GLU A 159 1.84 7.06 -7.37
C GLU A 159 1.35 7.77 -8.63
N VAL A 160 0.80 8.97 -8.47
CA VAL A 160 0.29 9.80 -9.59
C VAL A 160 1.41 10.12 -10.59
N GLY A 161 2.59 10.51 -10.09
CA GLY A 161 3.74 10.83 -10.94
C GLY A 161 4.21 9.62 -11.75
N LEU A 162 4.27 8.42 -11.16
CA LEU A 162 4.66 7.19 -11.88
C LEU A 162 3.63 6.78 -12.92
N ILE A 163 2.33 6.89 -12.63
CA ILE A 163 1.28 6.64 -13.62
C ILE A 163 1.42 7.64 -14.78
N TYR A 164 1.63 8.92 -14.47
CA TYR A 164 1.79 9.97 -15.49
C TYR A 164 3.01 9.71 -16.38
N VAL A 165 4.16 9.40 -15.80
CA VAL A 165 5.40 9.07 -16.53
C VAL A 165 5.23 7.81 -17.38
N ALA A 166 4.39 6.86 -16.96
CA ALA A 166 4.11 5.64 -17.71
C ALA A 166 3.19 5.85 -18.93
N LEU A 167 2.40 6.92 -18.98
CA LEU A 167 1.40 7.13 -20.05
C LEU A 167 1.95 7.00 -21.48
N PRO A 168 3.10 7.62 -21.85
CA PRO A 168 3.65 7.46 -23.20
C PRO A 168 4.01 6.00 -23.51
N TYR A 169 4.60 5.27 -22.58
CA TYR A 169 4.97 3.86 -22.75
C TYR A 169 3.75 2.94 -22.83
N ILE A 170 2.69 3.24 -22.06
CA ILE A 170 1.41 2.54 -22.13
C ILE A 170 0.81 2.70 -23.52
N LYS A 171 0.80 3.93 -24.05
CA LYS A 171 0.22 4.25 -25.36
C LYS A 171 1.01 3.61 -26.50
N GLU A 172 2.34 3.63 -26.45
CA GLU A 172 3.21 3.09 -27.49
C GLU A 172 3.19 1.55 -27.53
N SER A 173 3.19 0.91 -26.37
CA SER A 173 3.24 -0.55 -26.28
C SER A 173 1.93 -1.25 -26.61
N GLU A 174 0.79 -0.55 -26.52
CA GLU A 174 -0.57 -1.11 -26.61
C GLU A 174 -0.81 -2.35 -25.70
N LYS A 175 0.03 -2.57 -24.68
CA LYS A 175 -0.12 -3.67 -23.73
C LYS A 175 -1.49 -3.59 -23.06
N TYR A 176 -2.07 -4.78 -22.83
CA TYR A 176 -3.38 -4.94 -22.18
C TYR A 176 -4.55 -4.26 -22.91
N CYS A 177 -4.39 -3.90 -24.20
CA CYS A 177 -5.47 -3.41 -25.02
C CYS A 177 -6.23 -4.57 -25.67
N ILE A 178 -7.56 -4.50 -25.69
CA ILE A 178 -8.44 -5.41 -26.39
C ILE A 178 -9.06 -4.62 -27.55
N ARG A 179 -8.84 -5.06 -28.78
CA ARG A 179 -9.32 -4.41 -30.00
C ARG A 179 -10.46 -5.20 -30.61
N MET A 180 -11.47 -4.51 -31.18
CA MET A 180 -12.49 -5.09 -32.04
C MET A 180 -11.96 -5.21 -33.47
N PRO A 181 -12.45 -6.21 -34.26
CA PRO A 181 -13.45 -7.23 -33.92
C PRO A 181 -12.86 -8.36 -33.08
N ASN A 182 -13.59 -8.82 -32.06
CA ASN A 182 -13.26 -9.99 -31.24
C ASN A 182 -14.54 -10.75 -30.86
N THR A 183 -14.39 -11.96 -30.29
CA THR A 183 -15.51 -12.84 -29.93
C THR A 183 -16.53 -12.19 -28.97
N TRP A 184 -16.09 -11.26 -28.13
CA TRP A 184 -16.92 -10.59 -27.13
C TRP A 184 -17.47 -9.25 -27.58
N ASN A 185 -17.13 -8.78 -28.81
CA ASN A 185 -17.46 -7.46 -29.34
C ASN A 185 -17.21 -6.33 -28.33
N PHE A 186 -16.05 -6.38 -27.64
CA PHE A 186 -15.66 -5.48 -26.56
C PHE A 186 -14.31 -4.83 -26.88
N SER A 187 -14.19 -3.53 -26.59
CA SER A 187 -12.95 -2.79 -26.71
C SER A 187 -12.52 -2.26 -25.35
N PHE A 188 -11.27 -2.49 -25.01
CA PHE A 188 -10.63 -1.95 -23.79
C PHE A 188 -9.28 -1.36 -24.15
N ASP A 189 -9.02 -0.16 -23.66
CA ASP A 189 -7.76 0.53 -23.87
C ASP A 189 -7.13 0.90 -22.52
N TYR A 190 -5.95 0.34 -22.27
CA TYR A 190 -5.28 0.53 -21.00
C TYR A 190 -4.81 1.97 -20.77
N PHE A 191 -4.50 2.72 -21.83
CA PHE A 191 -4.15 4.13 -21.76
C PHE A 191 -5.29 4.97 -21.17
N TYR A 192 -6.52 4.82 -21.71
CA TYR A 192 -7.67 5.54 -21.17
C TYR A 192 -8.03 5.07 -19.76
N ASN A 193 -7.81 3.80 -19.43
CA ASN A 193 -7.96 3.31 -18.06
C ASN A 193 -6.97 3.98 -17.10
N ALA A 194 -5.72 4.16 -17.51
CA ALA A 194 -4.72 4.86 -16.69
C ALA A 194 -5.10 6.34 -16.48
N ILE A 195 -5.63 7.01 -17.50
CA ILE A 195 -6.16 8.38 -17.38
C ILE A 195 -7.35 8.43 -16.42
N LEU A 196 -8.28 7.46 -16.52
CA LEU A 196 -9.42 7.36 -15.60
C LEU A 196 -8.94 7.21 -14.16
N VAL A 197 -7.97 6.35 -13.92
CA VAL A 197 -7.36 6.16 -12.59
C VAL A 197 -6.77 7.48 -12.08
N LEU A 198 -5.99 8.21 -12.90
CA LEU A 198 -5.48 9.54 -12.54
C LEU A 198 -6.63 10.51 -12.19
N GLY A 199 -7.73 10.48 -12.96
CA GLY A 199 -8.92 11.28 -12.67
C GLY A 199 -9.54 10.97 -11.30
N ILE A 200 -9.56 9.69 -10.90
CA ILE A 200 -10.08 9.27 -9.58
C ILE A 200 -9.21 9.79 -8.44
N TYR A 201 -7.88 9.91 -8.62
CA TYR A 201 -7.00 10.47 -7.58
C TYR A 201 -7.34 11.92 -7.23
N VAL A 202 -7.86 12.70 -8.18
CA VAL A 202 -8.18 14.13 -7.96
C VAL A 202 -9.18 14.33 -6.83
N PRO A 203 -10.39 13.73 -6.84
CA PRO A 203 -11.31 13.80 -5.71
C PRO A 203 -10.96 12.83 -4.58
N GLY A 204 -10.40 11.66 -4.89
CA GLY A 204 -10.14 10.59 -3.94
C GLY A 204 -9.08 10.93 -2.92
N SER A 205 -7.97 11.56 -3.34
CA SER A 205 -6.86 11.88 -2.45
C SER A 205 -7.21 12.89 -1.36
N PRO A 206 -7.85 14.06 -1.65
CA PRO A 206 -8.28 14.99 -0.61
C PRO A 206 -9.35 14.39 0.33
N HIS A 207 -10.25 13.58 -0.23
CA HIS A 207 -11.28 12.91 0.56
C HIS A 207 -10.66 11.96 1.60
N MET A 208 -9.75 11.10 1.17
CA MET A 208 -9.05 10.16 2.07
C MET A 208 -8.17 10.89 3.08
N TYR A 209 -7.50 11.97 2.69
CA TYR A 209 -6.69 12.77 3.61
C TYR A 209 -7.52 13.39 4.72
N THR A 210 -8.64 14.02 4.37
CA THR A 210 -9.60 14.59 5.34
C THR A 210 -10.21 13.52 6.25
N TYR A 211 -10.54 12.37 5.71
CA TYR A 211 -10.98 11.21 6.49
C TYR A 211 -9.93 10.80 7.54
N MET A 212 -8.66 10.68 7.16
CA MET A 212 -7.57 10.33 8.07
C MET A 212 -7.33 11.40 9.14
N LEU A 213 -7.46 12.70 8.81
CA LEU A 213 -7.41 13.77 9.80
C LEU A 213 -8.54 13.65 10.85
N GLY A 214 -9.73 13.29 10.40
CA GLY A 214 -10.86 13.01 11.30
C GLY A 214 -10.60 11.81 12.23
N GLN A 215 -10.02 10.74 11.70
CA GLN A 215 -9.62 9.56 12.50
C GLN A 215 -8.54 9.91 13.52
N ARG A 216 -7.54 10.72 13.13
CA ARG A 216 -6.51 11.22 14.04
C ARG A 216 -7.11 11.96 15.23
N LYS A 217 -8.01 12.92 14.96
CA LYS A 217 -8.69 13.71 16.02
C LYS A 217 -9.43 12.79 16.99
N LYS A 218 -10.17 11.80 16.49
CA LYS A 218 -10.91 10.84 17.34
C LYS A 218 -9.96 9.95 18.17
N ALA A 219 -8.91 9.41 17.57
CA ALA A 219 -7.98 8.52 18.26
C ALA A 219 -7.19 9.23 19.37
N LEU A 220 -6.64 10.41 19.08
CA LEU A 220 -5.84 11.17 20.05
C LEU A 220 -6.69 11.83 21.15
N SER A 221 -7.95 12.18 20.89
CA SER A 221 -8.84 12.69 21.93
C SER A 221 -9.28 11.62 22.91
N LYS A 222 -9.42 10.38 22.46
CA LYS A 222 -9.74 9.24 23.33
C LYS A 222 -8.56 8.88 24.23
N SER A 223 -7.35 8.82 23.70
CA SER A 223 -6.13 8.53 24.47
C SER A 223 -5.79 9.57 25.56
N LYS A 224 -6.35 10.78 25.49
CA LYS A 224 -6.17 11.81 26.54
C LYS A 224 -7.14 11.66 27.70
N LYS A 225 -8.19 10.85 27.54
CA LYS A 225 -9.23 10.64 28.56
C LYS A 225 -9.04 9.34 29.36
N GLU A 226 -8.19 8.45 28.86
CA GLU A 226 -7.70 7.23 29.53
C GLU A 226 -6.37 7.52 30.24
#